data_926ea51ff1a83dce3573830d1235f8e9
#
_entry.id   926ea51ff1a83dce3573830d1235f8e9
#
_cell.length_a   1.000
_cell.length_b   1.000
_cell.length_c   1.000
_cell.angle_alpha   90.00
_cell.angle_beta   90.00
_cell.angle_gamma   90.00
#
_symmetry.space_group_name_H-M   'P 1'
#
loop_
_entity.id
_entity.type
_entity.pdbx_description
1 polymer ?
#
loop_
_entity_poly.entity_id
_entity_poly.type
_entity_poly.pdbx_seq_one_letter_code
_entity_poly.pdbx_strand_id
1 'polypeptide(L)'
;VWTRSSGKLAANAEARIAMDMITQDLETAVFRNNGQQWLRVDAHAPLPGGGQYSGQTVGLKLFSPALDRPTGPGDICAIGYRLSYKRSYQGGPNVYALYRMIVDPKRTFDDYLGSGDPNASPQGKLAEASYGAEDWSKVTITADDNYLVSNIVGFKILVYELDTSTSPNTVDLVNANNSTGELDADYAYGGVVEGNVMSTNQLLYADIILTIVSDAGLEMLDNINKLPEDADEVVALHGETFVRRVNFMAHPL
;
A
#
# COMPACT_ATOMS: atom_id res chain seq x y z
N VAL A 1 -26.95 15.57 -14.98
CA VAL A 1 -27.19 15.02 -13.62
C VAL A 1 -26.93 13.52 -13.57
N TRP A 2 -27.43 12.73 -14.52
CA TRP A 2 -27.26 11.26 -14.57
C TRP A 2 -25.81 10.80 -14.71
N THR A 3 -25.03 11.42 -15.58
CA THR A 3 -23.63 11.07 -15.85
C THR A 3 -22.73 11.29 -14.62
N ARG A 4 -22.98 12.34 -13.85
CA ARG A 4 -22.24 12.65 -12.61
C ARG A 4 -22.52 11.62 -11.50
N SER A 5 -23.76 11.15 -11.40
CA SER A 5 -24.16 10.17 -10.40
C SER A 5 -23.65 8.76 -10.74
N SER A 6 -23.64 8.38 -12.03
CA SER A 6 -23.13 7.08 -12.45
C SER A 6 -21.61 6.96 -12.32
N GLY A 7 -20.85 8.01 -12.65
CA GLY A 7 -19.41 8.04 -12.47
C GLY A 7 -18.98 7.94 -10.99
N LYS A 8 -19.70 8.61 -10.08
CA LYS A 8 -19.48 8.45 -8.63
C LYS A 8 -19.75 7.03 -8.15
N LEU A 9 -20.83 6.41 -8.65
CA LEU A 9 -21.17 5.04 -8.26
C LEU A 9 -20.13 4.02 -8.73
N ALA A 10 -19.59 4.17 -9.94
CA ALA A 10 -18.53 3.31 -10.46
C ALA A 10 -17.25 3.46 -9.64
N ALA A 11 -16.80 4.69 -9.41
CA ALA A 11 -15.60 4.94 -8.59
C ALA A 11 -15.76 4.38 -7.16
N ASN A 12 -16.94 4.55 -6.54
CA ASN A 12 -17.20 3.99 -5.21
C ASN A 12 -17.19 2.45 -5.21
N ALA A 13 -17.64 1.81 -6.28
CA ALA A 13 -17.57 0.34 -6.39
C ALA A 13 -16.11 -0.12 -6.50
N GLU A 14 -15.29 0.54 -7.29
CA GLU A 14 -13.86 0.26 -7.42
C GLU A 14 -13.12 0.45 -6.09
N ALA A 15 -13.38 1.55 -5.37
CA ALA A 15 -12.79 1.78 -4.06
C ALA A 15 -13.13 0.67 -3.05
N ARG A 16 -14.37 0.16 -3.08
CA ARG A 16 -14.78 -0.96 -2.21
C ARG A 16 -14.03 -2.23 -2.54
N ILE A 17 -13.88 -2.56 -3.83
CA ILE A 17 -13.09 -3.72 -4.27
C ILE A 17 -11.65 -3.62 -3.76
N ALA A 18 -11.00 -2.48 -3.98
CA ALA A 18 -9.65 -2.25 -3.49
C ALA A 18 -9.56 -2.39 -1.97
N MET A 19 -10.50 -1.76 -1.24
CA MET A 19 -10.55 -1.80 0.21
C MET A 19 -10.75 -3.23 0.73
N ASP A 20 -11.62 -4.02 0.11
CA ASP A 20 -11.89 -5.39 0.50
C ASP A 20 -10.65 -6.27 0.28
N MET A 21 -9.94 -6.11 -0.84
CA MET A 21 -8.72 -6.87 -1.12
C MET A 21 -7.58 -6.52 -0.17
N ILE A 22 -7.33 -5.24 0.08
CA ILE A 22 -6.29 -4.81 1.04
C ILE A 22 -6.63 -5.31 2.44
N THR A 23 -7.92 -5.20 2.85
CA THR A 23 -8.39 -5.69 4.14
C THR A 23 -8.12 -7.18 4.29
N GLN A 24 -8.52 -7.99 3.31
CA GLN A 24 -8.32 -9.42 3.31
C GLN A 24 -6.84 -9.81 3.42
N ASP A 25 -5.98 -9.16 2.61
CA ASP A 25 -4.55 -9.44 2.63
C ASP A 25 -3.90 -9.07 3.97
N LEU A 26 -4.32 -7.98 4.59
CA LEU A 26 -3.83 -7.56 5.91
C LEU A 26 -4.36 -8.46 7.05
N GLU A 27 -5.64 -8.85 7.01
CA GLU A 27 -6.23 -9.76 8.02
C GLU A 27 -5.58 -11.14 8.01
N THR A 28 -5.16 -11.60 6.83
CA THR A 28 -4.50 -12.89 6.65
C THR A 28 -2.97 -12.79 6.63
N ALA A 29 -2.42 -11.61 6.85
CA ALA A 29 -0.98 -11.39 6.82
C ALA A 29 -0.26 -12.27 7.85
N VAL A 30 0.90 -12.80 7.44
CA VAL A 30 1.73 -13.65 8.27
C VAL A 30 2.83 -12.81 8.90
N PHE A 31 2.95 -12.92 10.21
CA PHE A 31 3.96 -12.20 10.99
C PHE A 31 4.86 -13.16 11.77
N ARG A 32 6.15 -12.87 11.81
CA ARG A 32 7.11 -13.53 12.69
C ARG A 32 8.08 -12.50 13.27
N ASN A 33 8.64 -12.81 14.41
CA ASN A 33 9.69 -12.00 15.04
C ASN A 33 11.03 -12.73 14.90
N ASN A 34 11.54 -12.81 13.68
CA ASN A 34 12.76 -13.55 13.34
C ASN A 34 13.86 -12.69 12.71
N GLY A 35 13.75 -11.36 12.84
CA GLY A 35 14.71 -10.42 12.26
C GLY A 35 14.52 -10.16 10.76
N GLN A 36 13.46 -10.69 10.15
CA GLN A 36 13.08 -10.39 8.76
C GLN A 36 11.87 -9.47 8.73
N GLN A 37 11.74 -8.66 7.68
CA GLN A 37 10.56 -7.82 7.50
C GLN A 37 9.38 -8.66 7.01
N TRP A 38 8.27 -8.61 7.72
CA TRP A 38 7.04 -9.32 7.39
C TRP A 38 5.94 -8.39 6.88
N LEU A 39 5.99 -7.14 7.29
CA LEU A 39 5.15 -6.04 6.81
C LEU A 39 6.05 -4.83 6.58
N ARG A 40 5.85 -4.13 5.48
CA ARG A 40 6.50 -2.85 5.21
C ARG A 40 5.51 -1.87 4.62
N VAL A 41 5.54 -0.66 5.16
CA VAL A 41 4.83 0.51 4.64
C VAL A 41 5.87 1.57 4.31
N ASP A 42 6.14 1.77 3.02
CA ASP A 42 7.05 2.82 2.55
C ASP A 42 6.27 4.14 2.52
N ALA A 43 6.61 5.05 3.42
CA ALA A 43 6.02 6.38 3.47
C ALA A 43 6.58 7.26 2.34
N HIS A 44 5.80 8.26 1.93
CA HIS A 44 6.20 9.21 0.90
C HIS A 44 6.69 8.56 -0.41
N ALA A 45 6.24 7.35 -0.67
CA ALA A 45 6.55 6.69 -1.92
C ALA A 45 6.16 7.62 -3.08
N PRO A 46 7.11 8.08 -3.91
CA PRO A 46 6.80 9.02 -4.99
C PRO A 46 5.79 8.38 -5.92
N LEU A 47 4.77 9.16 -6.32
CA LEU A 47 3.79 8.69 -7.29
C LEU A 47 4.49 8.45 -8.63
N PRO A 48 4.59 7.20 -9.10
CA PRO A 48 5.18 6.93 -10.42
C PRO A 48 4.34 7.59 -11.51
N GLY A 49 5.00 8.21 -12.49
CA GLY A 49 4.32 8.83 -13.63
C GLY A 49 4.10 10.33 -13.52
N GLY A 50 4.37 10.97 -12.38
CA GLY A 50 4.38 12.43 -12.24
C GLY A 50 3.02 13.08 -12.42
N GLY A 51 1.96 12.48 -11.88
CA GLY A 51 0.61 13.06 -11.88
C GLY A 51 0.56 14.45 -11.24
N GLN A 52 -0.41 15.24 -11.64
CA GLN A 52 -0.58 16.62 -11.16
C GLN A 52 -0.96 16.69 -9.66
N TYR A 53 -1.62 15.66 -9.14
CA TYR A 53 -1.93 15.51 -7.74
C TYR A 53 -1.00 14.48 -7.11
N SER A 54 -0.23 14.95 -6.15
CA SER A 54 0.74 14.11 -5.42
C SER A 54 0.35 13.95 -3.95
N GLY A 55 -0.91 13.62 -3.70
CA GLY A 55 -1.37 13.30 -2.34
C GLY A 55 -0.46 12.25 -1.69
N GLN A 56 -0.47 12.20 -0.36
CA GLN A 56 0.36 11.23 0.34
C GLN A 56 -0.02 9.81 -0.08
N THR A 57 0.98 9.05 -0.52
CA THR A 57 0.82 7.67 -0.95
C THR A 57 1.81 6.78 -0.22
N VAL A 58 1.45 5.52 -0.07
CA VAL A 58 2.34 4.50 0.48
C VAL A 58 2.58 3.39 -0.53
N GLY A 59 3.72 2.71 -0.37
CA GLY A 59 3.91 1.35 -0.86
C GLY A 59 3.63 0.39 0.29
N LEU A 60 2.70 -0.56 0.11
CA LEU A 60 2.46 -1.63 1.08
C LEU A 60 3.05 -2.93 0.56
N LYS A 61 3.78 -3.64 1.41
CA LYS A 61 4.35 -4.95 1.12
C LYS A 61 4.16 -5.87 2.32
N LEU A 62 3.72 -7.09 2.07
CA LEU A 62 3.41 -8.08 3.11
C LEU A 62 3.47 -9.50 2.57
N PHE A 63 3.35 -10.47 3.46
CA PHE A 63 3.17 -11.88 3.12
C PHE A 63 1.80 -12.35 3.57
N SER A 64 1.05 -12.99 2.68
CA SER A 64 -0.30 -13.48 2.96
C SER A 64 -0.61 -14.72 2.13
N PRO A 65 -1.46 -15.64 2.62
CA PRO A 65 -2.00 -16.74 1.83
C PRO A 65 -3.11 -16.23 0.89
N ALA A 66 -2.73 -15.45 -0.14
CA ALA A 66 -3.67 -14.88 -1.10
C ALA A 66 -4.56 -15.96 -1.72
N LEU A 67 -5.89 -15.74 -1.71
CA LEU A 67 -6.86 -16.71 -2.25
C LEU A 67 -6.82 -16.80 -3.78
N ASP A 68 -6.46 -15.70 -4.41
CA ASP A 68 -6.35 -15.54 -5.88
C ASP A 68 -4.92 -15.71 -6.39
N ARG A 69 -4.08 -16.39 -5.60
CA ARG A 69 -2.67 -16.61 -5.94
C ARG A 69 -2.48 -17.47 -7.19
N PRO A 70 -1.36 -17.33 -7.90
CA PRO A 70 -0.96 -18.24 -8.95
C PRO A 70 -0.85 -19.68 -8.44
N THR A 71 -1.19 -20.65 -9.27
CA THR A 71 -1.05 -22.07 -8.94
C THR A 71 0.42 -22.43 -8.74
N GLY A 72 0.73 -23.14 -7.66
CA GLY A 72 2.10 -23.54 -7.34
C GLY A 72 2.20 -24.19 -5.96
N PRO A 73 3.33 -24.81 -5.63
CA PRO A 73 3.57 -25.31 -4.29
C PRO A 73 3.75 -24.16 -3.30
N GLY A 74 3.19 -24.32 -2.11
CA GLY A 74 3.24 -23.33 -1.03
C GLY A 74 1.94 -22.55 -0.87
N ASP A 75 1.82 -21.93 0.31
CA ASP A 75 0.57 -21.27 0.72
C ASP A 75 0.73 -19.76 0.92
N ILE A 76 1.97 -19.24 0.96
CA ILE A 76 2.26 -17.85 1.25
C ILE A 76 2.80 -17.15 0.01
N CYS A 77 2.22 -16.03 -0.32
CA CYS A 77 2.63 -15.12 -1.39
C CYS A 77 3.19 -13.82 -0.80
N ALA A 78 4.19 -13.26 -1.45
CA ALA A 78 4.57 -11.88 -1.23
C ALA A 78 3.61 -10.99 -2.06
N ILE A 79 3.05 -9.97 -1.40
CA ILE A 79 2.06 -9.08 -1.99
C ILE A 79 2.55 -7.64 -1.90
N GLY A 80 2.41 -6.90 -2.99
CA GLY A 80 2.76 -5.49 -3.05
C GLY A 80 1.61 -4.65 -3.57
N TYR A 81 1.34 -3.51 -2.92
CA TYR A 81 0.39 -2.50 -3.38
C TYR A 81 1.09 -1.19 -3.66
N ARG A 82 0.71 -0.54 -4.74
CA ARG A 82 1.23 0.78 -5.09
C ARG A 82 0.27 1.55 -5.96
N LEU A 83 0.21 2.86 -5.72
CA LEU A 83 -0.48 3.81 -6.59
C LEU A 83 0.46 4.25 -7.72
N SER A 84 -0.07 4.42 -8.93
CA SER A 84 0.65 4.98 -10.07
C SER A 84 -0.25 5.87 -10.91
N TYR A 85 0.35 6.91 -11.54
CA TYR A 85 -0.27 7.70 -12.59
C TYR A 85 0.44 7.41 -13.90
N LYS A 86 -0.18 6.67 -14.78
CA LYS A 86 0.36 6.30 -16.09
C LYS A 86 -0.75 6.02 -17.09
N ARG A 87 -0.35 5.81 -18.35
CA ARG A 87 -1.31 5.43 -19.39
C ARG A 87 -2.08 4.18 -18.99
N SER A 88 -3.39 4.22 -19.20
CA SER A 88 -4.24 3.05 -19.07
C SER A 88 -3.82 1.97 -20.06
N TYR A 89 -4.25 0.75 -19.78
CA TYR A 89 -4.02 -0.40 -20.66
C TYR A 89 -4.36 -0.05 -22.13
N GLN A 90 -3.54 -0.53 -23.09
CA GLN A 90 -3.67 -0.31 -24.53
C GLN A 90 -3.50 1.14 -25.03
N GLY A 91 -2.80 1.99 -24.30
CA GLY A 91 -2.42 3.32 -24.78
C GLY A 91 -3.50 4.38 -24.65
N GLY A 92 -4.49 4.15 -23.81
CA GLY A 92 -5.50 5.15 -23.41
C GLY A 92 -4.90 6.35 -22.65
N PRO A 93 -5.75 7.24 -22.11
CA PRO A 93 -5.31 8.39 -21.32
C PRO A 93 -4.56 7.94 -20.05
N ASN A 94 -3.79 8.84 -19.46
CA ASN A 94 -3.20 8.58 -18.14
C ASN A 94 -4.31 8.52 -17.09
N VAL A 95 -4.17 7.59 -16.17
CA VAL A 95 -5.08 7.41 -15.04
C VAL A 95 -4.31 7.19 -13.75
N TYR A 96 -4.87 7.65 -12.66
CA TYR A 96 -4.45 7.23 -11.34
C TYR A 96 -5.03 5.85 -11.08
N ALA A 97 -4.18 4.88 -10.77
CA ALA A 97 -4.62 3.52 -10.52
C ALA A 97 -3.84 2.88 -9.38
N LEU A 98 -4.53 2.07 -8.60
CA LEU A 98 -3.92 1.20 -7.61
C LEU A 98 -3.59 -0.14 -8.27
N TYR A 99 -2.40 -0.62 -8.00
CA TYR A 99 -1.86 -1.88 -8.48
C TYR A 99 -1.65 -2.82 -7.32
N ARG A 100 -1.91 -4.11 -7.55
CA ARG A 100 -1.66 -5.20 -6.62
C ARG A 100 -0.85 -6.30 -7.30
N MET A 101 0.37 -6.48 -6.88
CA MET A 101 1.23 -7.56 -7.35
C MET A 101 1.17 -8.73 -6.39
N ILE A 102 1.08 -9.94 -6.93
CA ILE A 102 1.20 -11.19 -6.18
C ILE A 102 2.38 -11.97 -6.76
N VAL A 103 3.38 -12.24 -5.92
CA VAL A 103 4.48 -13.14 -6.25
C VAL A 103 4.04 -14.56 -5.94
N ASP A 104 4.28 -15.49 -6.87
CA ASP A 104 3.92 -16.88 -6.65
C ASP A 104 4.61 -17.49 -5.42
N PRO A 105 4.01 -18.51 -4.78
CA PRO A 105 4.52 -19.05 -3.53
C PRO A 105 5.96 -19.57 -3.64
N LYS A 106 6.33 -20.21 -4.76
CA LYS A 106 7.68 -20.74 -4.93
C LYS A 106 8.72 -19.63 -4.91
N ARG A 107 8.52 -18.57 -5.70
CA ARG A 107 9.41 -17.41 -5.70
C ARG A 107 9.37 -16.67 -4.37
N THR A 108 8.22 -16.59 -3.73
CA THR A 108 8.11 -16.02 -2.38
C THR A 108 9.04 -16.72 -1.41
N PHE A 109 9.08 -18.04 -1.40
CA PHE A 109 9.99 -18.79 -0.54
C PHE A 109 11.45 -18.72 -0.99
N ASP A 110 11.73 -18.83 -2.27
CA ASP A 110 13.09 -18.85 -2.80
C ASP A 110 13.77 -17.46 -2.65
N ASP A 111 13.05 -16.40 -3.01
CA ASP A 111 13.62 -15.07 -3.17
C ASP A 111 13.44 -14.19 -1.92
N TYR A 112 12.37 -14.38 -1.14
CA TYR A 112 12.00 -13.47 -0.04
C TYR A 112 12.07 -14.11 1.35
N LEU A 113 11.65 -15.35 1.52
CA LEU A 113 11.59 -16.02 2.83
C LEU A 113 12.73 -17.01 3.05
N GLY A 114 13.21 -17.66 2.00
CA GLY A 114 14.24 -18.67 2.04
C GLY A 114 15.58 -18.15 1.56
N SER A 115 16.32 -17.37 2.34
CA SER A 115 17.73 -17.21 2.01
C SER A 115 18.51 -18.40 2.53
N GLY A 116 19.04 -19.22 1.64
CA GLY A 116 20.03 -20.23 2.00
C GLY A 116 21.38 -19.63 2.43
N ASP A 117 21.51 -18.31 2.45
CA ASP A 117 22.72 -17.61 2.91
C ASP A 117 22.53 -17.14 4.35
N PRO A 118 23.18 -17.80 5.34
CA PRO A 118 23.15 -17.40 6.73
C PRO A 118 23.81 -16.03 6.98
N ASN A 119 24.55 -15.50 6.00
CA ASN A 119 25.16 -14.18 6.04
C ASN A 119 24.35 -13.12 5.27
N ALA A 120 23.27 -13.51 4.60
CA ALA A 120 22.35 -12.53 4.01
C ALA A 120 21.85 -11.66 5.15
N SER A 121 22.20 -10.39 5.09
CA SER A 121 21.75 -9.40 6.06
C SER A 121 20.24 -9.56 6.28
N PRO A 122 19.76 -9.62 7.54
CA PRO A 122 18.33 -9.66 7.84
C PRO A 122 17.60 -8.38 7.40
N GLN A 123 18.31 -7.43 6.82
CA GLN A 123 17.78 -6.19 6.29
C GLN A 123 16.85 -6.50 5.11
N GLY A 124 15.65 -6.64 5.46
CA GLY A 124 14.48 -6.39 4.71
C GLY A 124 14.45 -6.70 3.22
N LYS A 125 14.23 -7.96 2.89
CA LYS A 125 13.91 -8.34 1.51
C LYS A 125 12.65 -7.65 0.97
N LEU A 126 11.88 -6.96 1.81
CA LEU A 126 10.78 -6.10 1.39
C LEU A 126 11.23 -4.67 1.03
N ALA A 127 12.48 -4.27 1.31
CA ALA A 127 12.99 -2.97 0.92
C ALA A 127 13.24 -2.90 -0.60
N GLU A 128 12.89 -1.79 -1.24
CA GLU A 128 13.00 -1.62 -2.69
C GLU A 128 14.42 -1.76 -3.26
N ALA A 129 15.44 -1.49 -2.44
CA ALA A 129 16.82 -1.40 -2.91
C ALA A 129 17.65 -2.66 -2.71
N SER A 130 17.16 -3.65 -2.01
CA SER A 130 18.09 -4.54 -1.32
C SER A 130 18.43 -5.82 -2.01
N TYR A 131 17.88 -6.29 -3.07
CA TYR A 131 18.28 -7.60 -3.60
C TYR A 131 17.86 -7.89 -5.04
N GLY A 132 18.03 -6.99 -5.97
CA GLY A 132 17.79 -7.39 -7.36
C GLY A 132 16.41 -8.05 -7.58
N ALA A 133 15.58 -8.01 -6.59
CA ALA A 133 14.21 -8.44 -6.67
C ALA A 133 13.47 -7.37 -7.46
N GLU A 134 13.63 -7.43 -8.77
CA GLU A 134 12.91 -6.59 -9.72
C GLU A 134 11.41 -6.55 -9.39
N ASP A 135 10.91 -7.57 -8.71
CA ASP A 135 9.52 -7.73 -8.33
C ASP A 135 9.00 -6.69 -7.34
N TRP A 136 9.85 -6.12 -6.50
CA TRP A 136 9.45 -5.05 -5.60
C TRP A 136 9.75 -3.66 -6.14
N SER A 137 10.32 -3.55 -7.33
CA SER A 137 10.53 -2.26 -7.96
C SER A 137 9.19 -1.58 -8.27
N LYS A 138 9.21 -0.26 -8.31
CA LYS A 138 8.04 0.54 -8.72
C LYS A 138 7.47 0.07 -10.04
N VAL A 139 8.34 -0.24 -11.00
CA VAL A 139 7.95 -0.63 -12.36
C VAL A 139 7.25 -1.98 -12.34
N THR A 140 7.74 -2.94 -11.56
CA THR A 140 7.17 -4.28 -11.52
C THR A 140 5.82 -4.32 -10.80
N ILE A 141 5.69 -3.68 -9.63
CA ILE A 141 4.41 -3.61 -8.92
C ILE A 141 3.34 -2.95 -9.79
N THR A 142 3.71 -1.90 -10.52
CA THR A 142 2.78 -1.16 -11.38
C THR A 142 2.73 -1.68 -12.83
N ALA A 143 3.17 -2.91 -13.11
CA ALA A 143 2.97 -3.55 -14.40
C ALA A 143 1.47 -3.68 -14.73
N ASP A 144 1.13 -3.66 -16.00
CA ASP A 144 -0.28 -3.62 -16.42
C ASP A 144 -1.08 -4.84 -15.95
N ASP A 145 -0.44 -6.01 -15.84
CA ASP A 145 -1.05 -7.24 -15.34
C ASP A 145 -1.44 -7.16 -13.84
N ASN A 146 -0.85 -6.22 -13.10
CA ASN A 146 -1.12 -5.98 -11.69
C ASN A 146 -2.16 -4.89 -11.43
N TYR A 147 -2.78 -4.36 -12.49
CA TYR A 147 -3.82 -3.35 -12.36
C TYR A 147 -4.98 -3.87 -11.53
N LEU A 148 -5.38 -3.09 -10.51
CA LEU A 148 -6.49 -3.44 -9.64
C LEU A 148 -7.70 -2.55 -9.91
N VAL A 149 -7.59 -1.25 -9.67
CA VAL A 149 -8.68 -0.28 -9.84
C VAL A 149 -8.15 1.09 -10.24
N SER A 150 -8.97 1.87 -10.93
CA SER A 150 -8.68 3.27 -11.33
C SER A 150 -9.21 4.29 -10.33
N ASN A 151 -8.95 5.56 -10.65
CA ASN A 151 -9.49 6.74 -9.98
C ASN A 151 -9.07 6.90 -8.50
N ILE A 152 -8.12 6.11 -8.03
CA ILE A 152 -7.52 6.24 -6.70
C ILE A 152 -6.40 7.27 -6.76
N VAL A 153 -6.56 8.41 -6.09
CA VAL A 153 -5.57 9.50 -6.05
C VAL A 153 -4.80 9.56 -4.72
N GLY A 154 -5.28 8.89 -3.69
CA GLY A 154 -4.62 8.80 -2.39
C GLY A 154 -4.70 7.40 -1.81
N PHE A 155 -3.57 6.92 -1.28
CA PHE A 155 -3.47 5.64 -0.60
C PHE A 155 -2.56 5.77 0.61
N LYS A 156 -3.14 5.62 1.82
CA LYS A 156 -2.41 5.68 3.08
C LYS A 156 -2.71 4.46 3.93
N ILE A 157 -1.74 4.05 4.72
CA ILE A 157 -1.89 3.04 5.77
C ILE A 157 -1.25 3.60 7.03
N LEU A 158 -2.05 3.76 8.08
CA LEU A 158 -1.62 4.18 9.40
C LEU A 158 -1.53 2.94 10.29
N VAL A 159 -0.34 2.68 10.82
CA VAL A 159 -0.06 1.47 11.61
C VAL A 159 -0.01 1.81 13.09
N TYR A 160 -0.68 1.01 13.91
CA TYR A 160 -0.80 1.21 15.34
C TYR A 160 -0.26 0.00 16.12
N GLU A 161 0.58 0.28 17.09
CA GLU A 161 1.20 -0.69 17.99
C GLU A 161 0.81 -0.46 19.44
N LEU A 162 0.97 -1.50 20.26
CA LEU A 162 0.85 -1.43 21.70
C LEU A 162 2.21 -1.08 22.31
N ASP A 163 2.36 0.11 22.84
CA ASP A 163 3.53 0.46 23.64
C ASP A 163 3.36 -0.07 25.08
N THR A 164 4.16 -1.07 25.41
CA THR A 164 4.21 -1.67 26.74
C THR A 164 5.26 -1.04 27.65
N SER A 165 6.03 -0.08 27.15
CA SER A 165 7.03 0.64 27.96
C SER A 165 6.41 1.67 28.89
N THR A 166 5.15 2.06 28.63
CA THR A 166 4.37 2.98 29.44
C THR A 166 3.43 2.25 30.42
N SER A 167 3.04 2.91 31.51
CA SER A 167 2.06 2.38 32.45
C SER A 167 1.00 3.46 32.77
N PRO A 168 -0.26 3.27 32.34
CA PRO A 168 -0.80 2.13 31.57
C PRO A 168 -0.22 2.06 30.14
N ASN A 169 -0.32 0.88 29.51
CA ASN A 169 0.05 0.70 28.11
C ASN A 169 -0.69 1.68 27.20
N THR A 170 0.00 2.23 26.21
CA THR A 170 -0.58 3.16 25.23
C THR A 170 -0.66 2.55 23.83
N VAL A 171 -1.47 3.13 22.98
CA VAL A 171 -1.56 2.78 21.56
C VAL A 171 -0.89 3.88 20.78
N ASP A 172 0.17 3.54 20.06
CA ASP A 172 0.98 4.49 19.33
C ASP A 172 0.82 4.32 17.81
N LEU A 173 0.65 5.45 17.13
CA LEU A 173 0.74 5.54 15.68
C LEU A 173 2.23 5.64 15.31
N VAL A 174 2.72 4.63 14.57
CA VAL A 174 4.18 4.42 14.43
C VAL A 174 4.77 4.88 13.10
N ASN A 175 3.96 5.19 12.11
CA ASN A 175 4.44 5.60 10.79
C ASN A 175 3.93 6.96 10.32
N ALA A 176 3.30 7.72 11.20
CA ALA A 176 2.80 9.04 10.88
C ALA A 176 2.80 9.96 12.10
N ASN A 177 2.72 11.24 11.87
CA ASN A 177 2.62 12.24 12.93
C ASN A 177 1.26 12.15 13.62
N ASN A 178 1.26 11.94 14.94
CA ASN A 178 0.05 11.79 15.75
C ASN A 178 -0.89 13.00 15.70
N SER A 179 -0.36 14.21 15.42
CA SER A 179 -1.15 15.44 15.42
C SER A 179 -1.77 15.73 14.05
N THR A 180 -1.08 15.40 12.96
CA THR A 180 -1.50 15.74 11.60
C THR A 180 -2.00 14.51 10.82
N GLY A 181 -1.63 13.29 11.23
CA GLY A 181 -1.87 12.06 10.47
C GLY A 181 -1.06 12.01 9.18
N GLU A 182 -0.07 12.89 9.01
CA GLU A 182 0.84 12.87 7.88
C GLU A 182 1.89 11.78 8.06
N LEU A 183 2.13 11.03 6.99
CA LEU A 183 3.18 10.01 6.97
C LEU A 183 4.54 10.69 7.09
N ASP A 184 5.33 10.27 8.06
CA ASP A 184 6.63 10.87 8.33
C ASP A 184 7.80 9.87 8.31
N ALA A 185 7.52 8.58 8.34
CA ALA A 185 8.54 7.54 8.35
C ALA A 185 8.12 6.25 7.63
N ASP A 186 9.09 5.57 7.05
CA ASP A 186 8.94 4.18 6.64
C ASP A 186 8.78 3.30 7.86
N TYR A 187 7.88 2.32 7.75
CA TYR A 187 7.62 1.36 8.80
C TYR A 187 7.92 -0.06 8.32
N ALA A 188 8.56 -0.85 9.14
CA ALA A 188 8.69 -2.28 8.92
C ALA A 188 8.51 -3.05 10.22
N TYR A 189 7.81 -4.17 10.15
CA TYR A 189 7.59 -5.08 11.25
C TYR A 189 8.39 -6.38 11.07
N GLY A 190 9.05 -6.81 12.15
CA GLY A 190 9.81 -8.07 12.21
C GLY A 190 11.22 -8.00 11.66
N GLY A 191 11.67 -6.86 11.14
CA GLY A 191 13.01 -6.64 10.60
C GLY A 191 13.54 -5.22 10.80
N VAL A 192 14.76 -4.96 10.40
CA VAL A 192 15.41 -3.65 10.49
C VAL A 192 15.07 -2.85 9.25
N VAL A 193 14.58 -1.63 9.41
CA VAL A 193 14.55 -0.60 8.37
C VAL A 193 15.88 0.11 8.37
N GLU A 194 16.41 0.42 7.21
CA GLU A 194 17.68 1.13 7.06
C GLU A 194 17.64 2.43 7.88
N GLY A 195 18.45 2.48 8.94
CA GLY A 195 18.53 3.62 9.88
C GLY A 195 17.50 3.66 11.01
N ASN A 196 16.55 2.74 11.09
CA ASN A 196 15.55 2.68 12.17
C ASN A 196 15.53 1.33 12.88
N VAL A 197 15.19 1.39 14.16
CA VAL A 197 15.08 0.20 15.01
C VAL A 197 13.80 -0.56 14.63
N MET A 198 13.94 -1.87 14.51
CA MET A 198 12.83 -2.79 14.37
C MET A 198 11.83 -2.60 15.50
N SER A 199 10.55 -2.44 15.17
CA SER A 199 9.52 -2.54 16.17
C SER A 199 9.36 -4.01 16.59
N THR A 200 9.42 -4.23 17.90
CA THR A 200 9.12 -5.50 18.56
C THR A 200 7.79 -5.43 19.31
N ASN A 201 7.12 -4.29 19.23
CA ASN A 201 5.83 -4.08 19.87
C ASN A 201 4.74 -4.90 19.18
N GLN A 202 3.66 -5.15 19.89
CA GLN A 202 2.54 -5.87 19.32
C GLN A 202 1.80 -4.98 18.31
N LEU A 203 1.69 -5.43 17.06
CA LEU A 203 0.79 -4.84 16.08
C LEU A 203 -0.67 -5.00 16.54
N LEU A 204 -1.42 -3.92 16.59
CA LEU A 204 -2.83 -3.92 16.98
C LEU A 204 -3.74 -3.86 15.77
N TYR A 205 -3.64 -2.79 14.99
CA TYR A 205 -4.47 -2.54 13.82
C TYR A 205 -3.81 -1.57 12.85
N ALA A 206 -4.34 -1.52 11.65
CA ALA A 206 -4.02 -0.47 10.68
C ALA A 206 -5.30 0.21 10.18
N ASP A 207 -5.24 1.50 9.94
CA ASP A 207 -6.28 2.25 9.25
C ASP A 207 -5.87 2.40 7.78
N ILE A 208 -6.66 1.82 6.88
CA ILE A 208 -6.52 1.95 5.43
C ILE A 208 -7.34 3.16 5.01
N ILE A 209 -6.71 4.08 4.27
CA ILE A 209 -7.34 5.30 3.78
C ILE A 209 -7.16 5.35 2.26
N LEU A 210 -8.26 5.33 1.52
CA LEU A 210 -8.29 5.48 0.07
C LEU A 210 -9.04 6.75 -0.29
N THR A 211 -8.43 7.60 -1.11
CA THR A 211 -9.09 8.77 -1.70
C THR A 211 -9.30 8.51 -3.17
N ILE A 212 -10.55 8.60 -3.61
CA ILE A 212 -10.95 8.41 -5.01
C ILE A 212 -11.48 9.73 -5.58
N VAL A 213 -11.44 9.85 -6.89
CA VAL A 213 -12.10 10.95 -7.61
C VAL A 213 -13.03 10.41 -8.67
N SER A 214 -14.07 11.16 -9.01
CA SER A 214 -14.92 10.86 -10.17
C SER A 214 -14.15 11.10 -11.49
N ASP A 215 -14.63 10.53 -12.59
CA ASP A 215 -14.04 10.75 -13.93
C ASP A 215 -13.94 12.25 -14.27
N ALA A 216 -14.93 13.04 -13.87
CA ALA A 216 -14.90 14.49 -14.05
C ALA A 216 -13.79 15.15 -13.22
N GLY A 217 -13.55 14.68 -11.98
CA GLY A 217 -12.45 15.14 -11.15
C GLY A 217 -11.09 14.75 -11.74
N LEU A 218 -10.98 13.54 -12.29
CA LEU A 218 -9.77 13.08 -12.95
C LEU A 218 -9.43 13.95 -14.18
N GLU A 219 -10.41 14.27 -15.02
CA GLU A 219 -10.23 15.16 -16.16
C GLU A 219 -9.80 16.57 -15.74
N MET A 220 -10.32 17.07 -14.61
CA MET A 220 -9.89 18.34 -14.05
C MET A 220 -8.45 18.27 -13.53
N LEU A 221 -8.07 17.21 -12.83
CA LEU A 221 -6.69 17.01 -12.37
C LEU A 221 -5.69 16.94 -13.53
N ASP A 222 -6.05 16.30 -14.65
CA ASP A 222 -5.21 16.26 -15.84
C ASP A 222 -5.01 17.63 -16.49
N ASN A 223 -5.96 18.54 -16.31
CA ASN A 223 -5.95 19.89 -16.84
C ASN A 223 -5.71 20.97 -15.77
N ILE A 224 -5.24 20.61 -14.59
CA ILE A 224 -5.16 21.49 -13.41
C ILE A 224 -4.43 22.82 -13.69
N ASN A 225 -3.36 22.79 -14.50
CA ASN A 225 -2.62 23.99 -14.87
C ASN A 225 -3.42 25.00 -15.73
N LYS A 226 -4.62 24.63 -16.19
CA LYS A 226 -5.53 25.45 -16.99
C LYS A 226 -6.76 25.90 -16.21
N LEU A 227 -6.89 25.46 -14.97
CA LEU A 227 -8.02 25.74 -14.10
C LEU A 227 -7.63 26.77 -13.03
N PRO A 228 -8.59 27.55 -12.52
CA PRO A 228 -8.36 28.44 -11.40
C PRO A 228 -8.23 27.70 -10.06
N GLU A 229 -8.82 26.49 -9.95
CA GLU A 229 -8.78 25.63 -8.78
C GLU A 229 -7.42 24.94 -8.68
N ASP A 230 -6.95 24.70 -7.47
CA ASP A 230 -5.80 23.82 -7.22
C ASP A 230 -6.23 22.34 -7.16
N ALA A 231 -5.24 21.45 -7.12
CA ALA A 231 -5.51 20.01 -7.12
C ALA A 231 -6.25 19.55 -5.86
N ASP A 232 -6.01 20.18 -4.70
CA ASP A 232 -6.66 19.85 -3.44
C ASP A 232 -8.14 20.26 -3.47
N GLU A 233 -8.46 21.44 -4.06
CA GLU A 233 -9.85 21.87 -4.26
C GLU A 233 -10.62 20.93 -5.17
N VAL A 234 -10.00 20.48 -6.27
CA VAL A 234 -10.61 19.49 -7.18
C VAL A 234 -10.91 18.18 -6.44
N VAL A 235 -9.95 17.67 -5.65
CA VAL A 235 -10.14 16.45 -4.86
C VAL A 235 -11.22 16.65 -3.79
N ALA A 236 -11.28 17.80 -3.14
CA ALA A 236 -12.33 18.11 -2.15
C ALA A 236 -13.74 18.14 -2.76
N LEU A 237 -13.88 18.64 -3.98
CA LEU A 237 -15.19 18.77 -4.68
C LEU A 237 -15.64 17.49 -5.38
N HIS A 238 -14.70 16.73 -5.93
CA HIS A 238 -14.96 15.58 -6.80
C HIS A 238 -14.53 14.24 -6.21
N GLY A 239 -13.85 14.27 -5.06
CA GLY A 239 -13.35 13.09 -4.38
C GLY A 239 -14.26 12.60 -3.26
N GLU A 240 -13.93 11.41 -2.78
CA GLU A 240 -14.48 10.79 -1.58
C GLU A 240 -13.37 9.98 -0.91
N THR A 241 -13.32 10.02 0.43
CA THR A 241 -12.31 9.29 1.19
C THR A 241 -12.98 8.16 1.96
N PHE A 242 -12.46 6.95 1.77
CA PHE A 242 -12.87 5.74 2.48
C PHE A 242 -11.82 5.42 3.53
N VAL A 243 -12.30 5.10 4.72
CA VAL A 243 -11.44 4.67 5.84
C VAL A 243 -11.95 3.34 6.36
N ARG A 244 -11.03 2.39 6.53
CA ARG A 244 -11.34 1.10 7.14
C ARG A 244 -10.25 0.68 8.10
N ARG A 245 -10.64 0.28 9.30
CA ARG A 245 -9.75 -0.32 10.29
C ARG A 245 -9.67 -1.82 10.10
N VAL A 246 -8.46 -2.34 10.11
CA VAL A 246 -8.13 -3.76 10.04
C VAL A 246 -7.37 -4.14 11.29
N ASN A 247 -7.87 -5.12 12.03
CA ASN A 247 -7.18 -5.64 13.20
C ASN A 247 -6.22 -6.76 12.80
N PHE A 248 -5.01 -6.72 13.28
CA PHE A 248 -4.06 -7.80 13.08
C PHE A 248 -4.38 -8.97 14.02
N MET A 249 -4.81 -10.08 13.43
CA MET A 249 -5.21 -11.28 14.17
C MET A 249 -4.02 -12.15 14.57
N ALA A 250 -2.93 -12.07 13.82
CA ALA A 250 -1.74 -12.86 14.08
C ALA A 250 -0.84 -12.16 15.08
N HIS A 251 -0.69 -12.75 16.25
CA HIS A 251 0.40 -12.41 17.16
C HIS A 251 1.64 -13.16 16.71
N PRO A 252 2.80 -12.49 16.53
CA PRO A 252 4.04 -13.21 16.23
C PRO A 252 4.37 -14.15 17.40
N LEU A 253 4.64 -15.40 17.03
CA LEU A 253 5.13 -16.43 17.94
C LEU A 253 6.59 -16.20 18.26
#